data_593c24525146d527ce7a994029c4bd35
#
_entry.id   593c24525146d527ce7a994029c4bd35
#
_cell.length_a   1.000
_cell.length_b   1.000
_cell.length_c   1.000
_cell.angle_alpha   90.00
_cell.angle_beta   90.00
_cell.angle_gamma   90.00
#
_symmetry.space_group_name_H-M   'P 1'
#
loop_
_entity.id
_entity.type
_entity.pdbx_description
1 polymer ?
#
loop_
_entity_poly.entity_id
_entity_poly.type
_entity_poly.pdbx_seq_one_letter_code
_entity_poly.pdbx_strand_id
1 'polypeptide(L)'
;MLTKSEFAARILNGHTPSIKEKATAFAPANIALVKYWGKRDSGLNLPVTDSLSIDLGNLGTETTVEHSPDGQDTVILNGNKLAQDDPFAVKVINFVDLFRSALNQAATNRPALTITTNNNIPTGAGVASSASGFAALTKALDQFFGLALAGRELSLLANLGSGSASRSIFKGFVYRHAGTDPDGMDSYSEPLPCTWPELKIGLITVSAKAKRVSSRDGMERTVATSPLYKKWPDQVKRDMDKMLTAIKNKNFELLGATTESNALAMHECMRASTPPLNYFEPETEAIISKVQKLRQEGLSIYLTIDAGPNVKLLYLNKDEEKLKTEFPDMRVVNR
;
A
#
# COMPACT_ATOMS: atom_id res chain seq x y z
N MET A 1 24.46 -6.24 0.56
CA MET A 1 23.03 -6.10 0.27
C MET A 1 22.86 -5.99 -1.23
N LEU A 2 21.81 -6.62 -1.79
CA LEU A 2 21.54 -6.55 -3.23
C LEU A 2 21.07 -5.15 -3.61
N THR A 3 21.41 -4.71 -4.81
CA THR A 3 20.76 -3.57 -5.47
C THR A 3 19.37 -3.98 -5.96
N LYS A 4 18.50 -3.02 -6.29
CA LYS A 4 17.18 -3.33 -6.89
C LYS A 4 17.30 -4.11 -8.20
N SER A 5 18.31 -3.80 -9.01
CA SER A 5 18.56 -4.47 -10.28
C SER A 5 18.98 -5.93 -10.06
N GLU A 6 19.89 -6.20 -9.13
CA GLU A 6 20.30 -7.58 -8.78
C GLU A 6 19.13 -8.37 -8.19
N PHE A 7 18.29 -7.73 -7.36
CA PHE A 7 17.10 -8.35 -6.78
C PHE A 7 16.07 -8.71 -7.86
N ALA A 8 15.76 -7.79 -8.78
CA ALA A 8 14.87 -8.04 -9.90
C ALA A 8 15.43 -9.11 -10.84
N ALA A 9 16.73 -9.07 -11.15
CA ALA A 9 17.40 -10.08 -11.97
C ALA A 9 17.29 -11.49 -11.36
N ARG A 10 17.41 -11.60 -10.02
CA ARG A 10 17.27 -12.89 -9.33
C ARG A 10 15.87 -13.48 -9.43
N ILE A 11 14.83 -12.64 -9.35
CA ILE A 11 13.43 -13.07 -9.49
C ILE A 11 13.13 -13.46 -10.94
N LEU A 12 13.58 -12.66 -11.89
CA LEU A 12 13.27 -12.83 -13.31
C LEU A 12 14.22 -13.83 -14.03
N ASN A 13 15.19 -14.37 -13.29
CA ASN A 13 16.11 -15.39 -13.83
C ASN A 13 15.34 -16.65 -14.25
N GLY A 14 15.58 -17.08 -15.49
CA GLY A 14 14.90 -18.25 -16.07
C GLY A 14 13.56 -17.94 -16.76
N HIS A 15 13.02 -16.73 -16.61
CA HIS A 15 11.85 -16.30 -17.39
C HIS A 15 12.28 -15.83 -18.77
N THR A 16 11.60 -16.34 -19.80
CA THR A 16 11.82 -15.92 -21.20
C THR A 16 10.69 -14.99 -21.62
N PRO A 17 10.98 -13.73 -21.99
CA PRO A 17 9.93 -12.79 -22.36
C PRO A 17 9.25 -13.17 -23.67
N SER A 18 7.90 -13.01 -23.70
CA SER A 18 7.05 -13.06 -24.87
C SER A 18 6.32 -11.72 -24.98
N ILE A 19 6.98 -10.73 -25.58
CA ILE A 19 6.56 -9.33 -25.58
C ILE A 19 5.25 -9.18 -26.35
N LYS A 20 4.25 -8.51 -25.75
CA LYS A 20 2.96 -8.19 -26.36
C LYS A 20 2.95 -6.74 -26.84
N GLU A 21 2.03 -6.43 -27.76
CA GLU A 21 1.81 -5.06 -28.25
C GLU A 21 1.33 -4.13 -27.10
N LYS A 22 0.48 -4.66 -26.24
CA LYS A 22 -0.19 -3.91 -25.17
C LYS A 22 -0.61 -4.84 -24.02
N ALA A 23 -0.54 -4.34 -22.80
CA ALA A 23 -1.11 -5.00 -21.64
C ALA A 23 -1.72 -3.99 -20.67
N THR A 24 -2.83 -4.35 -20.02
CA THR A 24 -3.51 -3.52 -19.04
C THR A 24 -3.80 -4.33 -17.79
N ALA A 25 -3.49 -3.79 -16.63
CA ALA A 25 -3.76 -4.42 -15.36
C ALA A 25 -4.28 -3.43 -14.31
N PHE A 26 -5.19 -3.92 -13.47
CA PHE A 26 -5.70 -3.22 -12.30
C PHE A 26 -5.12 -3.80 -11.02
N ALA A 27 -4.85 -2.92 -10.05
CA ALA A 27 -4.54 -3.31 -8.69
C ALA A 27 -5.34 -2.46 -7.70
N PRO A 28 -5.98 -3.07 -6.69
CA PRO A 28 -6.71 -2.35 -5.67
C PRO A 28 -5.76 -1.58 -4.76
N ALA A 29 -6.20 -0.45 -4.24
CA ALA A 29 -5.57 0.15 -3.09
C ALA A 29 -5.80 -0.74 -1.85
N ASN A 30 -4.99 -0.56 -0.81
CA ASN A 30 -5.12 -1.29 0.43
C ASN A 30 -5.01 -0.37 1.65
N ILE A 31 -5.63 -0.79 2.76
CA ILE A 31 -5.50 -0.16 4.06
C ILE A 31 -4.82 -1.16 5.00
N ALA A 32 -3.73 -0.75 5.63
CA ALA A 32 -3.09 -1.56 6.65
C ALA A 32 -3.96 -1.60 7.93
N LEU A 33 -4.27 -2.79 8.41
CA LEU A 33 -4.93 -3.10 9.68
C LEU A 33 -3.89 -3.33 10.79
N VAL A 34 -2.76 -3.98 10.45
CA VAL A 34 -1.52 -3.97 11.21
C VAL A 34 -0.49 -3.22 10.39
N LYS A 35 0.00 -2.10 10.92
CA LYS A 35 0.75 -1.07 10.18
C LYS A 35 2.14 -1.52 9.77
N TYR A 36 2.53 -1.14 8.56
CA TYR A 36 3.89 -1.14 8.07
C TYR A 36 4.56 0.19 8.45
N TRP A 37 5.44 0.18 9.45
CA TRP A 37 6.16 1.36 9.90
C TRP A 37 7.58 1.02 10.33
N GLY A 38 8.54 1.46 9.53
CA GLY A 38 9.96 1.17 9.67
C GLY A 38 10.52 0.22 8.63
N LYS A 39 11.74 0.50 8.18
CA LYS A 39 12.47 -0.31 7.21
C LYS A 39 13.79 -0.78 7.83
N ARG A 40 14.12 -2.07 7.63
CA ARG A 40 15.45 -2.62 7.91
C ARG A 40 16.42 -2.40 6.74
N ASP A 41 15.86 -2.20 5.53
CA ASP A 41 16.59 -1.84 4.32
C ASP A 41 15.76 -0.84 3.50
N SER A 42 16.27 0.38 3.33
CA SER A 42 15.60 1.44 2.54
C SER A 42 15.78 1.26 1.04
N GLY A 43 16.86 0.62 0.59
CA GLY A 43 17.14 0.34 -0.82
C GLY A 43 16.13 -0.61 -1.41
N LEU A 44 15.90 -1.74 -0.77
CA LEU A 44 14.94 -2.76 -1.18
C LEU A 44 13.54 -2.58 -0.56
N ASN A 45 13.31 -1.54 0.23
CA ASN A 45 12.04 -1.33 0.97
C ASN A 45 11.67 -2.48 1.93
N LEU A 46 12.66 -3.21 2.47
CA LEU A 46 12.39 -4.30 3.39
C LEU A 46 11.89 -3.78 4.74
N PRO A 47 10.79 -4.30 5.27
CA PRO A 47 10.23 -3.83 6.54
C PRO A 47 10.97 -4.41 7.74
N VAL A 48 10.82 -3.73 8.89
CA VAL A 48 11.26 -4.24 10.20
C VAL A 48 10.28 -5.29 10.73
N THR A 49 8.98 -5.13 10.42
CA THR A 49 7.91 -5.97 10.96
C THR A 49 6.98 -6.45 9.87
N ASP A 50 6.30 -7.55 10.14
CA ASP A 50 5.15 -7.98 9.36
C ASP A 50 4.08 -6.88 9.30
N SER A 51 3.17 -6.99 8.36
CA SER A 51 2.02 -6.11 8.27
C SER A 51 0.84 -6.83 7.61
N LEU A 52 -0.37 -6.37 7.91
CA LEU A 52 -1.59 -6.95 7.35
C LEU A 52 -2.49 -5.84 6.82
N SER A 53 -3.07 -6.06 5.66
CA SER A 53 -3.98 -5.10 5.03
C SER A 53 -5.25 -5.76 4.52
N ILE A 54 -6.20 -4.92 4.18
CA ILE A 54 -7.41 -5.29 3.45
C ILE A 54 -7.50 -4.42 2.19
N ASP A 55 -7.93 -5.00 1.07
CA ASP A 55 -8.09 -4.26 -0.18
C ASP A 55 -9.32 -3.33 -0.14
N LEU A 56 -9.34 -2.35 -1.05
CA LEU A 56 -10.44 -1.40 -1.23
C LEU A 56 -11.30 -1.70 -2.46
N GLY A 57 -11.43 -2.97 -2.82
CA GLY A 57 -12.29 -3.42 -3.93
C GLY A 57 -11.90 -2.80 -5.27
N ASN A 58 -12.80 -2.01 -5.83
CA ASN A 58 -12.62 -1.32 -7.12
C ASN A 58 -11.99 0.07 -7.01
N LEU A 59 -11.59 0.50 -5.81
CA LEU A 59 -10.74 1.69 -5.65
C LEU A 59 -9.27 1.29 -5.80
N GLY A 60 -8.61 1.83 -6.80
CA GLY A 60 -7.24 1.45 -7.10
C GLY A 60 -6.66 2.19 -8.30
N THR A 61 -5.74 1.54 -8.96
CA THR A 61 -5.05 2.07 -10.13
C THR A 61 -5.13 1.05 -11.27
N GLU A 62 -5.42 1.53 -12.46
CA GLU A 62 -5.27 0.80 -13.71
C GLU A 62 -4.06 1.32 -14.46
N THR A 63 -3.20 0.43 -14.93
CA THR A 63 -2.01 0.78 -15.70
C THR A 63 -1.99 0.00 -17.00
N THR A 64 -1.78 0.71 -18.10
CA THR A 64 -1.53 0.18 -19.43
C THR A 64 -0.07 0.40 -19.81
N VAL A 65 0.56 -0.63 -20.35
CA VAL A 65 1.90 -0.61 -20.93
C VAL A 65 1.77 -1.00 -22.39
N GLU A 66 2.31 -0.18 -23.29
CA GLU A 66 2.30 -0.42 -24.75
C GLU A 66 3.55 0.15 -25.39
N HIS A 67 3.86 -0.28 -26.61
CA HIS A 67 4.99 0.29 -27.38
C HIS A 67 4.78 1.79 -27.62
N SER A 68 5.84 2.57 -27.44
CA SER A 68 5.77 4.00 -27.72
C SER A 68 5.93 4.25 -29.21
N PRO A 69 5.02 4.99 -29.84
CA PRO A 69 5.11 5.30 -31.25
C PRO A 69 6.27 6.26 -31.59
N ASP A 70 6.70 7.04 -30.60
CA ASP A 70 7.71 8.09 -30.78
C ASP A 70 9.14 7.59 -30.49
N GLY A 71 9.31 6.30 -30.17
CA GLY A 71 10.62 5.73 -29.82
C GLY A 71 11.21 6.26 -28.51
N GLN A 72 10.41 6.95 -27.68
CA GLN A 72 10.80 7.48 -26.37
C GLN A 72 9.84 6.99 -25.28
N ASP A 73 10.38 6.74 -24.08
CA ASP A 73 9.55 6.40 -22.94
C ASP A 73 8.62 7.59 -22.59
N THR A 74 7.35 7.29 -22.38
CA THR A 74 6.33 8.29 -22.04
C THR A 74 5.50 7.81 -20.85
N VAL A 75 5.27 8.69 -19.89
CA VAL A 75 4.38 8.43 -18.74
C VAL A 75 3.18 9.37 -18.80
N ILE A 76 1.97 8.80 -18.74
CA ILE A 76 0.69 9.52 -18.71
C ILE A 76 0.00 9.21 -17.38
N LEU A 77 -0.23 10.24 -16.58
CA LEU A 77 -0.90 10.10 -15.27
C LEU A 77 -2.25 10.82 -15.32
N ASN A 78 -3.34 10.05 -15.13
CA ASN A 78 -4.72 10.58 -15.14
C ASN A 78 -5.00 11.45 -16.37
N GLY A 79 -4.57 11.00 -17.56
CA GLY A 79 -4.73 11.71 -18.83
C GLY A 79 -3.69 12.81 -19.13
N ASN A 80 -2.80 13.12 -18.19
CA ASN A 80 -1.77 14.15 -18.38
C ASN A 80 -0.42 13.52 -18.72
N LYS A 81 0.15 13.86 -19.88
CA LYS A 81 1.53 13.48 -20.25
C LYS A 81 2.50 14.25 -19.35
N LEU A 82 3.35 13.51 -18.64
CA LEU A 82 4.35 14.10 -17.74
C LEU A 82 5.62 14.46 -18.52
N ALA A 83 6.34 15.46 -18.02
CA ALA A 83 7.67 15.80 -18.52
C ALA A 83 8.66 14.67 -18.24
N GLN A 84 9.71 14.55 -19.06
CA GLN A 84 10.73 13.50 -18.92
C GLN A 84 11.48 13.56 -17.57
N ASP A 85 11.65 14.77 -17.03
CA ASP A 85 12.31 15.05 -15.75
C ASP A 85 11.33 15.11 -14.55
N ASP A 86 10.03 14.88 -14.78
CA ASP A 86 9.07 14.80 -13.70
C ASP A 86 9.46 13.67 -12.71
N PRO A 87 9.57 13.94 -11.40
CA PRO A 87 10.02 12.96 -10.41
C PRO A 87 9.21 11.67 -10.40
N PHE A 88 7.90 11.73 -10.70
CA PHE A 88 7.07 10.54 -10.78
C PHE A 88 7.36 9.76 -12.08
N ALA A 89 7.51 10.45 -13.22
CA ALA A 89 7.86 9.81 -14.49
C ALA A 89 9.21 9.10 -14.38
N VAL A 90 10.23 9.78 -13.87
CA VAL A 90 11.57 9.20 -13.62
C VAL A 90 11.45 7.95 -12.73
N LYS A 91 10.66 8.00 -11.68
CA LYS A 91 10.48 6.85 -10.79
C LYS A 91 9.79 5.67 -11.49
N VAL A 92 8.81 5.92 -12.35
CA VAL A 92 8.12 4.89 -13.14
C VAL A 92 9.08 4.25 -14.13
N ILE A 93 9.83 5.06 -14.90
CA ILE A 93 10.79 4.54 -15.90
C ILE A 93 11.92 3.74 -15.23
N ASN A 94 12.48 4.24 -14.14
CA ASN A 94 13.48 3.49 -13.37
C ASN A 94 12.94 2.13 -12.88
N PHE A 95 11.67 2.04 -12.56
CA PHE A 95 11.06 0.78 -12.18
C PHE A 95 10.89 -0.16 -13.39
N VAL A 96 10.46 0.35 -14.53
CA VAL A 96 10.37 -0.41 -15.79
C VAL A 96 11.74 -0.95 -16.19
N ASP A 97 12.80 -0.16 -16.00
CA ASP A 97 14.19 -0.54 -16.33
C ASP A 97 14.72 -1.70 -15.46
N LEU A 98 14.13 -1.96 -14.28
CA LEU A 98 14.44 -3.19 -13.53
C LEU A 98 14.07 -4.45 -14.33
N PHE A 99 12.90 -4.43 -14.98
CA PHE A 99 12.45 -5.54 -15.82
C PHE A 99 13.28 -5.66 -17.08
N ARG A 100 13.50 -4.56 -17.78
CA ARG A 100 14.30 -4.54 -19.02
C ARG A 100 15.71 -5.06 -18.80
N SER A 101 16.37 -4.59 -17.75
CA SER A 101 17.72 -5.00 -17.40
C SER A 101 17.79 -6.49 -17.01
N ALA A 102 16.85 -6.94 -16.21
CA ALA A 102 16.80 -8.32 -15.75
C ALA A 102 16.51 -9.32 -16.90
N LEU A 103 15.74 -8.89 -17.90
CA LEU A 103 15.37 -9.70 -19.06
C LEU A 103 16.39 -9.58 -20.22
N ASN A 104 17.58 -9.03 -19.97
CA ASN A 104 18.64 -8.83 -20.98
C ASN A 104 18.17 -8.12 -22.26
N GLN A 105 17.20 -7.20 -22.12
CA GLN A 105 16.83 -6.32 -23.24
C GLN A 105 17.96 -5.32 -23.44
N ALA A 106 18.85 -5.66 -24.37
CA ALA A 106 20.04 -4.86 -24.67
C ALA A 106 19.65 -3.41 -25.04
N ALA A 107 20.54 -2.46 -24.76
CA ALA A 107 20.31 -1.04 -25.02
C ALA A 107 19.93 -0.75 -26.48
N THR A 108 20.38 -1.58 -27.41
CA THR A 108 20.09 -1.51 -28.86
C THR A 108 18.73 -2.11 -29.24
N ASN A 109 18.08 -2.87 -28.37
CA ASN A 109 16.79 -3.50 -28.62
C ASN A 109 15.79 -3.26 -27.47
N ARG A 110 16.00 -2.16 -26.71
CA ARG A 110 15.13 -1.74 -25.61
C ARG A 110 13.84 -1.13 -26.21
N PRO A 111 12.68 -1.77 -26.01
CA PRO A 111 11.44 -1.18 -26.48
C PRO A 111 11.15 0.10 -25.70
N ALA A 112 10.94 1.22 -26.40
CA ALA A 112 10.39 2.41 -25.80
C ALA A 112 8.91 2.18 -25.48
N LEU A 113 8.46 2.60 -24.31
CA LEU A 113 7.12 2.29 -23.79
C LEU A 113 6.34 3.56 -23.45
N THR A 114 5.05 3.51 -23.74
CA THR A 114 4.06 4.42 -23.17
C THR A 114 3.40 3.74 -21.99
N ILE A 115 3.53 4.35 -20.81
CA ILE A 115 2.91 3.89 -19.56
C ILE A 115 1.76 4.84 -19.20
N THR A 116 0.53 4.39 -19.38
CA THR A 116 -0.67 5.15 -18.99
C THR A 116 -1.20 4.61 -17.68
N THR A 117 -1.27 5.44 -16.65
CA THR A 117 -1.75 5.06 -15.32
C THR A 117 -2.89 5.97 -14.86
N ASN A 118 -4.02 5.37 -14.50
CA ASN A 118 -5.24 6.04 -14.08
C ASN A 118 -5.61 5.60 -12.66
N ASN A 119 -5.76 6.56 -11.76
CA ASN A 119 -6.11 6.34 -10.38
C ASN A 119 -7.56 6.80 -10.14
N ASN A 120 -8.43 5.91 -9.69
CA ASN A 120 -9.81 6.22 -9.35
C ASN A 120 -10.04 6.44 -7.84
N ILE A 121 -8.97 6.47 -7.05
CA ILE A 121 -9.03 6.80 -5.64
C ILE A 121 -9.33 8.30 -5.53
N PRO A 122 -10.31 8.73 -4.71
CA PRO A 122 -10.59 10.15 -4.53
C PRO A 122 -9.36 10.93 -4.11
N THR A 123 -9.17 12.09 -4.71
CA THR A 123 -8.12 13.03 -4.29
C THR A 123 -8.31 13.32 -2.81
N GLY A 124 -7.26 13.15 -2.03
CA GLY A 124 -7.32 13.40 -0.59
C GLY A 124 -7.91 12.29 0.28
N ALA A 125 -8.36 11.15 -0.26
CA ALA A 125 -8.88 10.04 0.57
C ALA A 125 -7.86 9.46 1.58
N GLY A 126 -6.62 9.95 1.56
CA GLY A 126 -5.55 9.48 2.46
C GLY A 126 -5.13 8.03 2.20
N VAL A 127 -5.53 7.48 1.08
CA VAL A 127 -5.11 6.17 0.61
C VAL A 127 -3.90 6.36 -0.29
N ALA A 128 -2.82 5.64 0.01
CA ALA A 128 -1.57 5.75 -0.74
C ALA A 128 -1.74 5.18 -2.16
N SER A 129 -1.91 6.07 -3.16
CA SER A 129 -1.99 5.69 -4.58
C SER A 129 -0.73 4.98 -5.07
N SER A 130 0.43 5.22 -4.45
CA SER A 130 1.67 4.51 -4.81
C SER A 130 1.59 2.99 -4.59
N ALA A 131 0.75 2.51 -3.68
CA ALA A 131 0.57 1.08 -3.44
C ALA A 131 -0.09 0.41 -4.65
N SER A 132 -1.29 0.87 -5.03
CA SER A 132 -2.00 0.36 -6.20
C SER A 132 -1.26 0.67 -7.50
N GLY A 133 -0.62 1.85 -7.62
CA GLY A 133 0.11 2.25 -8.82
C GLY A 133 1.25 1.29 -9.17
N PHE A 134 2.16 1.01 -8.23
CA PHE A 134 3.26 0.08 -8.49
C PHE A 134 2.81 -1.38 -8.59
N ALA A 135 1.74 -1.77 -7.91
CA ALA A 135 1.16 -3.10 -8.08
C ALA A 135 0.53 -3.28 -9.47
N ALA A 136 -0.22 -2.30 -9.96
CA ALA A 136 -0.80 -2.31 -11.30
C ALA A 136 0.29 -2.31 -12.38
N LEU A 137 1.32 -1.47 -12.22
CA LEU A 137 2.47 -1.43 -13.13
C LEU A 137 3.21 -2.78 -13.16
N THR A 138 3.45 -3.40 -12.00
CA THR A 138 4.09 -4.72 -11.93
C THR A 138 3.30 -5.78 -12.69
N LYS A 139 1.98 -5.83 -12.48
CA LYS A 139 1.09 -6.76 -13.21
C LYS A 139 1.03 -6.46 -14.71
N ALA A 140 1.00 -5.18 -15.08
CA ALA A 140 0.99 -4.80 -16.50
C ALA A 140 2.31 -5.16 -17.20
N LEU A 141 3.44 -4.99 -16.53
CA LEU A 141 4.76 -5.40 -17.04
C LEU A 141 4.88 -6.93 -17.15
N ASP A 142 4.40 -7.69 -16.14
CA ASP A 142 4.33 -9.14 -16.21
C ASP A 142 3.55 -9.61 -17.45
N GLN A 143 2.38 -9.02 -17.67
CA GLN A 143 1.53 -9.35 -18.83
C GLN A 143 2.17 -8.89 -20.16
N PHE A 144 2.77 -7.71 -20.18
CA PHE A 144 3.40 -7.13 -21.38
C PHE A 144 4.61 -7.95 -21.82
N PHE A 145 5.47 -8.32 -20.87
CA PHE A 145 6.62 -9.19 -21.15
C PHE A 145 6.25 -10.68 -21.24
N GLY A 146 5.01 -11.06 -20.90
CA GLY A 146 4.51 -12.45 -20.99
C GLY A 146 5.24 -13.42 -20.06
N LEU A 147 5.58 -12.98 -18.84
CA LEU A 147 6.42 -13.74 -17.91
C LEU A 147 5.65 -14.80 -17.11
N ALA A 148 4.36 -14.58 -16.88
CA ALA A 148 3.48 -15.43 -16.08
C ALA A 148 4.01 -15.67 -14.65
N LEU A 149 4.43 -14.58 -13.99
CA LEU A 149 5.01 -14.61 -12.66
C LEU A 149 4.02 -15.10 -11.60
N ALA A 150 4.52 -15.88 -10.65
CA ALA A 150 3.74 -16.27 -9.48
C ALA A 150 3.42 -15.06 -8.58
N GLY A 151 2.34 -15.14 -7.78
CA GLY A 151 1.93 -14.05 -6.91
C GLY A 151 3.02 -13.58 -5.94
N ARG A 152 3.85 -14.51 -5.43
CA ARG A 152 5.00 -14.20 -4.60
C ARG A 152 6.02 -13.34 -5.36
N GLU A 153 6.37 -13.69 -6.57
CA GLU A 153 7.32 -12.96 -7.42
C GLU A 153 6.79 -11.55 -7.75
N LEU A 154 5.50 -11.44 -8.12
CA LEU A 154 4.83 -10.16 -8.32
C LEU A 154 4.91 -9.28 -7.06
N SER A 155 4.69 -9.87 -5.87
CA SER A 155 4.73 -9.11 -4.62
C SER A 155 6.13 -8.63 -4.27
N LEU A 156 7.16 -9.42 -4.53
CA LEU A 156 8.56 -9.05 -4.35
C LEU A 156 8.96 -7.90 -5.29
N LEU A 157 8.60 -7.98 -6.57
CA LEU A 157 8.88 -6.94 -7.54
C LEU A 157 8.12 -5.63 -7.23
N ALA A 158 6.82 -5.69 -6.94
CA ALA A 158 6.02 -4.52 -6.59
C ALA A 158 6.59 -3.76 -5.38
N ASN A 159 7.16 -4.49 -4.41
CA ASN A 159 7.82 -3.92 -3.24
C ASN A 159 8.99 -2.98 -3.60
N LEU A 160 9.71 -3.23 -4.69
CA LEU A 160 10.82 -2.37 -5.15
C LEU A 160 10.33 -0.96 -5.53
N GLY A 161 9.10 -0.85 -6.04
CA GLY A 161 8.47 0.43 -6.37
C GLY A 161 7.93 1.14 -5.13
N SER A 162 7.21 0.41 -4.29
CA SER A 162 6.63 0.91 -3.04
C SER A 162 6.43 -0.25 -2.06
N GLY A 163 6.90 -0.11 -0.82
CA GLY A 163 6.78 -1.17 0.19
C GLY A 163 5.34 -1.64 0.44
N SER A 164 4.35 -0.77 0.33
CA SER A 164 2.94 -1.14 0.46
C SER A 164 2.35 -1.80 -0.79
N ALA A 165 3.02 -1.68 -1.97
CA ALA A 165 2.53 -2.22 -3.23
C ALA A 165 2.53 -3.76 -3.24
N SER A 166 3.41 -4.39 -2.48
CA SER A 166 3.45 -5.85 -2.35
C SER A 166 2.09 -6.44 -1.96
N ARG A 167 1.33 -5.74 -1.10
CA ARG A 167 0.01 -6.18 -0.65
C ARG A 167 -1.10 -5.88 -1.67
N SER A 168 -0.97 -4.85 -2.51
CA SER A 168 -1.93 -4.52 -3.57
C SER A 168 -1.90 -5.48 -4.78
N ILE A 169 -0.97 -6.44 -4.79
CA ILE A 169 -0.97 -7.55 -5.77
C ILE A 169 -2.20 -8.44 -5.58
N PHE A 170 -2.70 -8.57 -4.36
CA PHE A 170 -3.78 -9.49 -3.99
C PHE A 170 -5.06 -8.74 -3.59
N LYS A 171 -6.17 -9.48 -3.55
CA LYS A 171 -7.45 -9.05 -3.00
C LYS A 171 -7.69 -9.66 -1.62
N GLY A 172 -8.65 -9.13 -0.88
CA GLY A 172 -9.02 -9.60 0.45
C GLY A 172 -8.04 -9.15 1.53
N PHE A 173 -7.91 -9.98 2.56
CA PHE A 173 -6.90 -9.80 3.59
C PHE A 173 -5.55 -10.28 3.07
N VAL A 174 -4.53 -9.44 3.21
CA VAL A 174 -3.20 -9.73 2.70
C VAL A 174 -2.17 -9.59 3.82
N TYR A 175 -1.50 -10.68 4.10
CA TYR A 175 -0.38 -10.74 5.02
C TYR A 175 0.92 -10.42 4.27
N ARG A 176 1.78 -9.60 4.85
CA ARG A 176 3.12 -9.34 4.36
C ARG A 176 4.14 -9.80 5.39
N HIS A 177 4.94 -10.75 5.01
CA HIS A 177 6.10 -11.21 5.76
C HIS A 177 7.21 -10.16 5.72
N ALA A 178 7.75 -9.80 6.87
CA ALA A 178 8.94 -8.95 6.92
C ALA A 178 10.16 -9.69 6.38
N GLY A 179 10.21 -10.97 6.66
CA GLY A 179 11.37 -11.80 6.39
C GLY A 179 12.56 -11.44 7.27
N THR A 180 13.55 -12.30 7.26
CA THR A 180 14.79 -12.16 8.04
C THR A 180 16.03 -12.25 7.18
N ASP A 181 15.89 -12.79 5.97
CA ASP A 181 17.02 -12.98 5.06
C ASP A 181 17.62 -11.63 4.63
N PRO A 182 18.95 -11.51 4.65
CA PRO A 182 19.63 -10.28 4.25
C PRO A 182 19.38 -9.88 2.79
N ASP A 183 19.07 -10.83 1.93
CA ASP A 183 18.75 -10.58 0.52
C ASP A 183 17.28 -10.19 0.29
N GLY A 184 16.41 -10.36 1.29
CA GLY A 184 15.01 -9.96 1.25
C GLY A 184 14.08 -10.85 0.43
N MET A 185 14.55 -12.01 -0.06
CA MET A 185 13.74 -12.91 -0.88
C MET A 185 12.61 -13.60 -0.10
N ASP A 186 12.65 -13.55 1.23
CA ASP A 186 11.61 -14.02 2.15
C ASP A 186 10.62 -12.92 2.58
N SER A 187 10.79 -11.68 2.07
CA SER A 187 9.92 -10.52 2.40
C SER A 187 8.84 -10.31 1.33
N TYR A 188 7.85 -11.16 1.29
CA TYR A 188 6.76 -11.17 0.30
C TYR A 188 5.37 -11.01 0.94
N SER A 189 4.36 -10.86 0.10
CA SER A 189 2.95 -10.83 0.53
C SER A 189 2.19 -12.02 -0.02
N GLU A 190 1.16 -12.44 0.73
CA GLU A 190 0.22 -13.49 0.33
C GLU A 190 -1.20 -13.20 0.82
N PRO A 191 -2.24 -13.66 0.11
CA PRO A 191 -3.61 -13.51 0.56
C PRO A 191 -3.93 -14.51 1.68
N LEU A 192 -4.69 -14.07 2.68
CA LEU A 192 -5.28 -14.96 3.67
C LEU A 192 -6.58 -15.58 3.14
N PRO A 193 -6.83 -16.88 3.40
CA PRO A 193 -8.01 -17.57 2.91
C PRO A 193 -9.26 -17.20 3.73
N CYS A 194 -9.65 -15.93 3.68
CA CYS A 194 -10.82 -15.43 4.39
C CYS A 194 -11.62 -14.45 3.53
N THR A 195 -12.90 -14.73 3.36
CA THR A 195 -13.87 -13.82 2.80
C THR A 195 -14.81 -13.34 3.89
N TRP A 196 -14.93 -12.02 4.06
CA TRP A 196 -15.76 -11.40 5.08
C TRP A 196 -16.60 -10.26 4.48
N PRO A 197 -17.71 -10.58 3.78
CA PRO A 197 -18.50 -9.60 3.02
C PRO A 197 -19.24 -8.60 3.92
N GLU A 198 -19.52 -8.97 5.18
CA GLU A 198 -20.18 -8.09 6.14
C GLU A 198 -19.27 -6.97 6.66
N LEU A 199 -17.93 -7.16 6.59
CA LEU A 199 -16.96 -6.13 6.98
C LEU A 199 -16.93 -5.03 5.93
N LYS A 200 -17.23 -3.80 6.34
CA LYS A 200 -17.27 -2.61 5.50
C LYS A 200 -16.21 -1.61 5.90
N ILE A 201 -15.84 -0.76 4.95
CA ILE A 201 -14.89 0.32 5.12
C ILE A 201 -15.54 1.62 4.66
N GLY A 202 -15.48 2.64 5.50
CA GLY A 202 -15.87 4.00 5.18
C GLY A 202 -14.64 4.91 5.15
N LEU A 203 -14.49 5.72 4.11
CA LEU A 203 -13.41 6.69 3.99
C LEU A 203 -13.93 8.08 4.36
N ILE A 204 -13.27 8.75 5.32
CA ILE A 204 -13.54 10.13 5.69
C ILE A 204 -12.32 10.97 5.32
N THR A 205 -12.53 11.91 4.41
CA THR A 205 -11.50 12.86 3.97
C THR A 205 -11.50 14.08 4.87
N VAL A 206 -10.49 14.23 5.70
CA VAL A 206 -10.25 15.43 6.53
C VAL A 206 -9.53 16.49 5.71
N SER A 207 -8.50 16.08 4.97
CA SER A 207 -7.70 17.00 4.16
C SER A 207 -7.27 16.34 2.85
N ALA A 208 -7.43 17.08 1.75
CA ALA A 208 -6.93 16.72 0.42
C ALA A 208 -5.53 17.30 0.13
N LYS A 209 -4.98 18.08 1.06
CA LYS A 209 -3.68 18.74 0.87
C LYS A 209 -2.52 17.75 0.87
N ALA A 210 -1.49 18.08 0.12
CA ALA A 210 -0.24 17.33 0.16
C ALA A 210 0.37 17.37 1.56
N LYS A 211 0.93 16.24 1.99
CA LYS A 211 1.58 16.11 3.30
C LYS A 211 2.85 16.96 3.35
N ARG A 212 3.07 17.65 4.47
CA ARG A 212 4.32 18.39 4.71
C ARG A 212 5.54 17.46 4.82
N VAL A 213 5.36 16.29 5.37
CA VAL A 213 6.39 15.25 5.54
C VAL A 213 5.88 13.99 4.85
N SER A 214 6.68 13.42 3.95
CA SER A 214 6.32 12.17 3.29
C SER A 214 6.28 11.00 4.29
N SER A 215 5.54 9.93 3.97
CA SER A 215 5.54 8.74 4.83
C SER A 215 6.93 8.08 4.90
N ARG A 216 7.79 8.25 3.87
CA ARG A 216 9.16 7.76 3.87
C ARG A 216 10.00 8.52 4.91
N ASP A 217 10.03 9.85 4.83
CA ASP A 217 10.82 10.69 5.75
C ASP A 217 10.30 10.57 7.17
N GLY A 218 8.96 10.47 7.34
CA GLY A 218 8.33 10.23 8.64
C GLY A 218 8.75 8.90 9.25
N MET A 219 8.81 7.84 8.45
CA MET A 219 9.30 6.52 8.87
C MET A 219 10.76 6.55 9.32
N GLU A 220 11.63 7.14 8.50
CA GLU A 220 13.07 7.26 8.78
C GLU A 220 13.30 8.06 10.07
N ARG A 221 12.61 9.20 10.22
CA ARG A 221 12.68 10.02 11.45
C ARG A 221 12.23 9.23 12.67
N THR A 222 11.09 8.54 12.59
CA THR A 222 10.54 7.79 13.72
C THR A 222 11.49 6.68 14.16
N VAL A 223 12.03 5.91 13.22
CA VAL A 223 13.00 4.84 13.51
C VAL A 223 14.25 5.40 14.17
N ALA A 224 14.77 6.53 13.66
CA ALA A 224 16.02 7.10 14.12
C ALA A 224 15.92 7.81 15.48
N THR A 225 14.76 8.40 15.81
CA THR A 225 14.69 9.36 16.92
C THR A 225 13.63 9.07 17.98
N SER A 226 12.63 8.22 17.69
CA SER A 226 11.54 7.96 18.64
C SER A 226 11.93 6.94 19.71
N PRO A 227 11.92 7.29 21.00
CA PRO A 227 12.17 6.32 22.07
C PRO A 227 11.11 5.23 22.15
N LEU A 228 9.88 5.53 21.71
CA LEU A 228 8.77 4.56 21.70
C LEU A 228 8.93 3.50 20.60
N TYR A 229 9.66 3.83 19.52
CA TYR A 229 9.84 2.91 18.39
C TYR A 229 10.52 1.60 18.80
N LYS A 230 11.34 1.60 19.84
CA LYS A 230 11.99 0.37 20.36
C LYS A 230 10.98 -0.73 20.75
N LYS A 231 9.77 -0.34 21.14
CA LYS A 231 8.68 -1.26 21.54
C LYS A 231 7.76 -1.63 20.36
N TRP A 232 7.90 -0.93 19.24
CA TRP A 232 7.02 -1.09 18.07
C TRP A 232 7.04 -2.51 17.48
N PRO A 233 8.19 -3.17 17.26
CA PRO A 233 8.21 -4.54 16.72
C PRO A 233 7.44 -5.54 17.59
N ASP A 234 7.60 -5.48 18.91
CA ASP A 234 6.89 -6.36 19.84
C ASP A 234 5.38 -6.08 19.87
N GLN A 235 5.00 -4.80 19.75
CA GLN A 235 3.58 -4.41 19.62
C GLN A 235 2.98 -5.01 18.35
N VAL A 236 3.65 -4.85 17.20
CA VAL A 236 3.17 -5.40 15.93
C VAL A 236 3.02 -6.94 16.00
N LYS A 237 3.98 -7.63 16.61
CA LYS A 237 3.90 -9.09 16.78
C LYS A 237 2.64 -9.50 17.53
N ARG A 238 2.39 -8.89 18.71
CA ARG A 238 1.18 -9.18 19.50
C ARG A 238 -0.12 -8.83 18.76
N ASP A 239 -0.12 -7.72 18.02
CA ASP A 239 -1.28 -7.29 17.26
C ASP A 239 -1.53 -8.19 16.04
N MET A 240 -0.48 -8.73 15.43
CA MET A 240 -0.60 -9.70 14.33
C MET A 240 -1.26 -11.00 14.81
N ASP A 241 -0.84 -11.55 15.95
CA ASP A 241 -1.42 -12.78 16.50
C ASP A 241 -2.93 -12.60 16.80
N LYS A 242 -3.30 -11.44 17.38
CA LYS A 242 -4.72 -11.09 17.61
C LYS A 242 -5.48 -10.94 16.30
N MET A 243 -4.87 -10.26 15.31
CA MET A 243 -5.49 -10.00 14.01
C MET A 243 -5.76 -11.28 13.24
N LEU A 244 -4.80 -12.20 13.18
CA LEU A 244 -4.98 -13.51 12.53
C LEU A 244 -6.10 -14.32 13.21
N THR A 245 -6.16 -14.30 14.54
CA THR A 245 -7.23 -14.93 15.32
C THR A 245 -8.59 -14.29 15.02
N ALA A 246 -8.64 -12.95 14.97
CA ALA A 246 -9.86 -12.20 14.66
C ALA A 246 -10.40 -12.50 13.25
N ILE A 247 -9.53 -12.53 12.25
CA ILE A 247 -9.89 -12.85 10.86
C ILE A 247 -10.39 -14.29 10.74
N LYS A 248 -9.67 -15.25 11.31
CA LYS A 248 -10.04 -16.67 11.30
C LYS A 248 -11.43 -16.91 11.88
N ASN A 249 -11.76 -16.24 12.97
CA ASN A 249 -13.01 -16.42 13.72
C ASN A 249 -14.09 -15.39 13.31
N LYS A 250 -13.82 -14.50 12.37
CA LYS A 250 -14.67 -13.35 12.02
C LYS A 250 -15.12 -12.55 13.26
N ASN A 251 -14.20 -12.36 14.22
CA ASN A 251 -14.45 -11.58 15.42
C ASN A 251 -14.18 -10.10 15.13
N PHE A 252 -15.25 -9.37 14.85
CA PHE A 252 -15.17 -7.95 14.46
C PHE A 252 -14.64 -7.06 15.58
N GLU A 253 -15.05 -7.32 16.82
CA GLU A 253 -14.61 -6.53 17.98
C GLU A 253 -13.10 -6.64 18.19
N LEU A 254 -12.56 -7.85 18.11
CA LEU A 254 -11.12 -8.08 18.23
C LEU A 254 -10.35 -7.48 17.05
N LEU A 255 -10.87 -7.63 15.81
CA LEU A 255 -10.27 -7.03 14.61
C LEU A 255 -10.21 -5.50 14.73
N GLY A 256 -11.35 -4.89 15.04
CA GLY A 256 -11.49 -3.44 15.12
C GLY A 256 -10.63 -2.84 16.22
N ALA A 257 -10.71 -3.38 17.43
CA ALA A 257 -9.93 -2.91 18.58
C ALA A 257 -8.42 -3.04 18.33
N THR A 258 -7.99 -4.15 17.74
CA THR A 258 -6.56 -4.36 17.40
C THR A 258 -6.10 -3.37 16.32
N THR A 259 -6.91 -3.18 15.28
CA THR A 259 -6.60 -2.23 14.18
C THR A 259 -6.45 -0.80 14.70
N GLU A 260 -7.39 -0.35 15.52
CA GLU A 260 -7.39 1.01 16.09
C GLU A 260 -6.21 1.21 17.04
N SER A 261 -5.99 0.28 17.96
CA SER A 261 -4.85 0.33 18.88
C SER A 261 -3.51 0.38 18.14
N ASN A 262 -3.34 -0.44 17.11
CA ASN A 262 -2.12 -0.48 16.30
C ASN A 262 -1.89 0.85 15.55
N ALA A 263 -2.94 1.42 14.96
CA ALA A 263 -2.85 2.70 14.27
C ALA A 263 -2.48 3.84 15.23
N LEU A 264 -3.13 3.92 16.39
CA LEU A 264 -2.85 4.96 17.40
C LEU A 264 -1.43 4.81 17.97
N ALA A 265 -0.97 3.58 18.24
CA ALA A 265 0.39 3.33 18.71
C ALA A 265 1.46 3.77 17.67
N MET A 266 1.21 3.56 16.38
CA MET A 266 2.07 4.09 15.32
C MET A 266 2.16 5.62 15.38
N HIS A 267 1.02 6.31 15.56
CA HIS A 267 0.99 7.77 15.68
C HIS A 267 1.68 8.26 16.96
N GLU A 268 1.59 7.52 18.07
CA GLU A 268 2.37 7.82 19.28
C GLU A 268 3.88 7.73 19.03
N CYS A 269 4.33 6.71 18.32
CA CYS A 269 5.74 6.62 17.93
C CYS A 269 6.18 7.82 17.09
N MET A 270 5.33 8.30 16.18
CA MET A 270 5.62 9.49 15.37
C MET A 270 5.66 10.77 16.21
N ARG A 271 4.71 10.97 17.12
CA ARG A 271 4.68 12.14 18.01
C ARG A 271 5.88 12.19 18.95
N ALA A 272 6.40 11.04 19.37
CA ALA A 272 7.57 10.91 20.21
C ALA A 272 8.91 11.06 19.46
N SER A 273 8.91 11.27 18.14
CA SER A 273 10.13 11.50 17.36
C SER A 273 10.68 12.91 17.56
N THR A 274 11.94 13.11 17.17
CA THR A 274 12.61 14.42 17.25
C THR A 274 13.05 14.87 15.85
N PRO A 275 12.53 16.01 15.32
CA PRO A 275 11.40 16.76 15.87
C PRO A 275 10.09 15.95 15.83
N PRO A 276 9.12 16.26 16.72
CA PRO A 276 7.84 15.57 16.75
C PRO A 276 7.12 15.60 15.41
N LEU A 277 6.50 14.48 15.05
CA LEU A 277 5.71 14.35 13.81
C LEU A 277 4.25 14.05 14.16
N ASN A 278 3.37 15.01 13.91
CA ASN A 278 1.94 14.85 14.04
C ASN A 278 1.27 15.04 12.67
N TYR A 279 0.51 14.03 12.25
CA TYR A 279 -0.31 14.08 11.03
C TYR A 279 -1.78 14.42 11.31
N PHE A 280 -2.21 14.40 12.58
CA PHE A 280 -3.58 14.69 12.93
C PHE A 280 -3.87 16.17 12.80
N GLU A 281 -5.03 16.48 12.25
CA GLU A 281 -5.65 17.78 12.25
C GLU A 281 -6.77 17.80 13.33
N PRO A 282 -7.27 18.96 13.75
CA PRO A 282 -8.36 19.04 14.75
C PRO A 282 -9.58 18.19 14.39
N GLU A 283 -9.93 18.13 13.11
CA GLU A 283 -11.04 17.33 12.59
C GLU A 283 -10.75 15.82 12.72
N THR A 284 -9.50 15.41 12.59
CA THR A 284 -9.09 14.01 12.84
C THR A 284 -9.38 13.61 14.28
N GLU A 285 -9.00 14.48 15.24
CA GLU A 285 -9.21 14.24 16.66
C GLU A 285 -10.70 14.27 17.03
N ALA A 286 -11.47 15.17 16.40
CA ALA A 286 -12.93 15.21 16.54
C ALA A 286 -13.61 13.92 16.06
N ILE A 287 -13.16 13.36 14.92
CA ILE A 287 -13.68 12.09 14.40
C ILE A 287 -13.32 10.95 15.34
N ILE A 288 -12.09 10.88 15.86
CA ILE A 288 -11.67 9.87 16.84
C ILE A 288 -12.58 9.91 18.06
N SER A 289 -12.80 11.10 18.63
CA SER A 289 -13.67 11.30 19.80
C SER A 289 -15.12 10.90 19.50
N LYS A 290 -15.63 11.24 18.33
CA LYS A 290 -16.99 10.85 17.89
C LYS A 290 -17.11 9.33 17.74
N VAL A 291 -16.15 8.65 17.16
CA VAL A 291 -16.14 7.17 17.05
C VAL A 291 -16.15 6.53 18.43
N GLN A 292 -15.35 7.03 19.38
CA GLN A 292 -15.32 6.52 20.75
C GLN A 292 -16.67 6.70 21.45
N LYS A 293 -17.31 7.85 21.29
CA LYS A 293 -18.64 8.13 21.84
C LYS A 293 -19.70 7.19 21.26
N LEU A 294 -19.77 7.05 19.94
CA LEU A 294 -20.73 6.15 19.29
C LEU A 294 -20.55 4.69 19.72
N ARG A 295 -19.31 4.28 19.98
CA ARG A 295 -19.02 2.95 20.53
C ARG A 295 -19.55 2.79 21.96
N GLN A 296 -19.42 3.81 22.81
CA GLN A 296 -20.00 3.82 24.16
C GLN A 296 -21.55 3.75 24.13
N GLU A 297 -22.15 4.30 23.08
CA GLU A 297 -23.59 4.21 22.80
C GLU A 297 -24.01 2.88 22.16
N GLY A 298 -23.10 1.90 22.06
CA GLY A 298 -23.39 0.54 21.61
C GLY A 298 -23.23 0.28 20.11
N LEU A 299 -22.65 1.22 19.34
CA LEU A 299 -22.37 1.00 17.93
C LEU A 299 -21.04 0.28 17.74
N SER A 300 -21.04 -0.85 17.02
CA SER A 300 -19.81 -1.58 16.69
C SER A 300 -19.06 -0.86 15.56
N ILE A 301 -18.17 0.06 15.94
CA ILE A 301 -17.38 0.88 15.01
C ILE A 301 -15.95 1.05 15.53
N TYR A 302 -14.99 0.97 14.61
CA TYR A 302 -13.57 1.20 14.87
C TYR A 302 -12.97 2.05 13.76
N LEU A 303 -11.76 2.56 13.98
CA LEU A 303 -11.08 3.36 12.99
C LEU A 303 -9.64 2.90 12.74
N THR A 304 -9.10 3.33 11.62
CA THR A 304 -7.67 3.29 11.35
C THR A 304 -7.24 4.54 10.61
N ILE A 305 -5.99 4.94 10.83
CA ILE A 305 -5.40 6.15 10.25
C ILE A 305 -4.00 5.77 9.77
N ASP A 306 -3.69 6.08 8.51
CA ASP A 306 -2.34 5.95 7.97
C ASP A 306 -1.54 7.22 8.25
N ALA A 307 -0.31 7.36 7.72
CA ALA A 307 0.49 8.57 7.86
C ALA A 307 -0.15 9.75 7.10
N GLY A 308 -1.15 10.36 7.71
CA GLY A 308 -1.97 11.46 7.20
C GLY A 308 -3.14 11.74 8.13
N PRO A 309 -3.97 12.76 7.88
CA PRO A 309 -5.09 13.14 8.74
C PRO A 309 -6.37 12.34 8.50
N ASN A 310 -6.50 11.64 7.36
CA ASN A 310 -7.74 11.05 6.90
C ASN A 310 -8.08 9.74 7.60
N VAL A 311 -9.32 9.58 8.03
CA VAL A 311 -9.80 8.48 8.85
C VAL A 311 -10.48 7.42 7.98
N LYS A 312 -10.28 6.16 8.31
CA LYS A 312 -11.00 5.03 7.73
C LYS A 312 -11.78 4.34 8.84
N LEU A 313 -13.08 4.24 8.65
CA LEU A 313 -13.97 3.53 9.56
C LEU A 313 -14.07 2.07 9.18
N LEU A 314 -14.08 1.21 10.18
CA LEU A 314 -14.36 -0.22 10.07
C LEU A 314 -15.68 -0.49 10.77
N TYR A 315 -16.62 -1.15 10.10
CA TYR A 315 -17.94 -1.45 10.61
C TYR A 315 -18.56 -2.67 9.92
N LEU A 316 -19.64 -3.18 10.47
CA LEU A 316 -20.41 -4.26 9.84
C LEU A 316 -21.57 -3.68 9.01
N ASN A 317 -21.90 -4.34 7.92
CA ASN A 317 -22.95 -3.92 6.98
C ASN A 317 -24.28 -3.51 7.67
N LYS A 318 -24.66 -4.16 8.77
CA LYS A 318 -25.87 -3.83 9.53
C LYS A 318 -25.91 -2.41 10.07
N ASP A 319 -24.75 -1.79 10.27
CA ASP A 319 -24.61 -0.45 10.90
C ASP A 319 -24.43 0.67 9.85
N GLU A 320 -24.42 0.34 8.55
CA GLU A 320 -24.07 1.28 7.46
C GLU A 320 -24.98 2.50 7.40
N GLU A 321 -26.30 2.32 7.48
CA GLU A 321 -27.26 3.44 7.38
C GLU A 321 -27.15 4.41 8.57
N LYS A 322 -26.94 3.86 9.79
CA LYS A 322 -26.68 4.70 10.95
C LYS A 322 -25.40 5.50 10.78
N LEU A 323 -24.34 4.87 10.26
CA LEU A 323 -23.07 5.54 10.02
C LEU A 323 -23.13 6.59 8.92
N LYS A 324 -23.90 6.39 7.87
CA LYS A 324 -24.17 7.44 6.86
C LYS A 324 -24.85 8.66 7.46
N THR A 325 -25.72 8.46 8.43
CA THR A 325 -26.36 9.57 9.16
C THR A 325 -25.36 10.31 10.04
N GLU A 326 -24.52 9.56 10.76
CA GLU A 326 -23.50 10.15 11.64
C GLU A 326 -22.32 10.79 10.89
N PHE A 327 -21.96 10.25 9.74
CA PHE A 327 -20.87 10.73 8.91
C PHE A 327 -21.36 10.91 7.45
N PRO A 328 -22.10 11.99 7.15
CA PRO A 328 -22.71 12.19 5.82
C PRO A 328 -21.72 12.20 4.67
N ASP A 329 -20.49 12.68 4.91
CA ASP A 329 -19.42 12.75 3.92
C ASP A 329 -18.60 11.44 3.81
N MET A 330 -19.00 10.40 4.55
CA MET A 330 -18.32 9.11 4.48
C MET A 330 -18.56 8.43 3.14
N ARG A 331 -17.48 8.12 2.44
CA ARG A 331 -17.55 7.30 1.23
C ARG A 331 -17.44 5.81 1.57
N VAL A 332 -18.49 5.06 1.29
CA VAL A 332 -18.50 3.61 1.45
C VAL A 332 -17.63 2.96 0.37
N VAL A 333 -16.81 2.01 0.76
CA VAL A 333 -15.99 1.19 -0.16
C VAL A 333 -16.76 -0.06 -0.55
N ASN A 334 -16.98 -0.23 -1.84
CA ASN A 334 -17.59 -1.44 -2.42
C ASN A 334 -16.48 -2.48 -2.66
N ARG A 335 -16.52 -3.56 -1.89
CA ARG A 335 -15.54 -4.66 -1.92
C ARG A 335 -16.18 -5.93 -2.44
#